data_444556aa2a3951df44c4e0be504b7e72
#
_entry.id   444556aa2a3951df44c4e0be504b7e72
#
_cell.length_a   1.000
_cell.length_b   1.000
_cell.length_c   1.000
_cell.angle_alpha   90.00
_cell.angle_beta   90.00
_cell.angle_gamma   90.00
#
_symmetry.space_group_name_H-M   'P 1'
#
loop_
_entity.id
_entity.type
_entity.pdbx_description
1 polymer ?
#
loop_
_entity_poly.entity_id
_entity_poly.type
_entity_poly.pdbx_seq_one_letter_code
_entity_poly.pdbx_strand_id
1 'polypeptide(L)'
;MLGNNYAPEFFNGCDPKASDPLKRICEETLEDLQGYKEVLQDFGVEVIQPEMDPNERFLDNPHRYPRGPLQPRDYQLVLGNTCFSSGCDHPAIIKKLQEYGEVTKPQYTVPVITSEEKYNFVSGADWPTWNDFVSNRKNQDFFEDFVWQEALELSSHEWMSSACCFMIGTKLFVGTSAISISQIKPEGTDMLGVDKFDVIFADMVGHSDGNYHPIKPGAILSLRDVQMYEETFPGWDVCYLPDQSWSKVKPFLNLKDKNAGKWWLAGEEDNDEFTNFVETWLGNWVGYVEETVFDVNVLMLDEHHCCVSNPNNAQVNAFLKKHKVEPVYVPWRHRYFWDGGLHCITLDLYREGTQKDYFG
;
A
#
# COMPACT_ATOMS: atom_id res chain seq x y z
N MET A 1 13.76 5.18 0.16
CA MET A 1 13.00 5.95 -0.85
C MET A 1 11.72 6.46 -0.22
N LEU A 2 11.37 7.70 -0.43
CA LEU A 2 10.07 8.28 -0.13
C LEU A 2 9.28 8.40 -1.43
N GLY A 3 7.98 8.15 -1.41
CA GLY A 3 7.11 8.35 -2.56
C GLY A 3 7.06 9.79 -3.05
N ASN A 4 6.43 10.00 -4.20
CA ASN A 4 6.18 11.31 -4.79
C ASN A 4 4.81 11.32 -5.46
N ASN A 5 4.34 12.48 -5.91
CA ASN A 5 3.04 12.63 -6.52
C ASN A 5 3.07 13.59 -7.71
N TYR A 6 1.99 13.59 -8.49
CA TYR A 6 1.77 14.58 -9.54
C TYR A 6 1.65 16.00 -8.95
N ALA A 7 2.17 16.97 -9.67
CA ALA A 7 1.97 18.38 -9.34
C ALA A 7 0.49 18.78 -9.55
N PRO A 8 0.00 19.81 -8.86
CA PRO A 8 -1.38 20.28 -9.04
C PRO A 8 -1.74 20.59 -10.49
N GLU A 9 -0.77 21.07 -11.28
CA GLU A 9 -0.90 21.39 -12.70
C GLU A 9 -1.27 20.19 -13.57
N PHE A 10 -1.06 18.98 -13.07
CA PHE A 10 -1.44 17.75 -13.76
C PHE A 10 -2.93 17.76 -14.20
N PHE A 11 -3.81 18.33 -13.37
CA PHE A 11 -5.24 18.44 -13.65
C PHE A 11 -5.65 19.72 -14.38
N ASN A 12 -4.70 20.48 -14.94
CA ASN A 12 -5.04 21.68 -15.72
C ASN A 12 -5.85 21.32 -16.96
N GLY A 13 -6.91 22.10 -17.19
CA GLY A 13 -7.85 21.92 -18.31
C GLY A 13 -9.05 21.00 -18.01
N CYS A 14 -9.03 20.28 -16.89
CA CYS A 14 -10.23 19.55 -16.42
C CYS A 14 -11.28 20.51 -15.86
N ASP A 15 -12.51 20.01 -15.71
CA ASP A 15 -13.59 20.80 -15.10
C ASP A 15 -13.17 21.31 -13.71
N PRO A 16 -13.29 22.62 -13.43
CA PRO A 16 -12.86 23.18 -12.14
C PRO A 16 -13.52 22.52 -10.92
N LYS A 17 -14.77 22.11 -11.02
CA LYS A 17 -15.47 21.45 -9.91
C LYS A 17 -14.82 20.10 -9.51
N ALA A 18 -14.20 19.42 -10.45
CA ALA A 18 -13.45 18.20 -10.17
C ALA A 18 -11.97 18.50 -9.93
N SER A 19 -11.37 19.36 -10.76
CA SER A 19 -9.93 19.58 -10.75
C SER A 19 -9.43 20.41 -9.56
N ASP A 20 -10.22 21.36 -9.06
CA ASP A 20 -9.77 22.20 -7.95
C ASP A 20 -9.61 21.41 -6.65
N PRO A 21 -10.54 20.51 -6.25
CA PRO A 21 -10.32 19.56 -5.16
C PRO A 21 -9.08 18.67 -5.37
N LEU A 22 -8.90 18.13 -6.59
CA LEU A 22 -7.76 17.27 -6.91
C LEU A 22 -6.43 18.01 -6.84
N LYS A 23 -6.37 19.24 -7.33
CA LYS A 23 -5.20 20.09 -7.22
C LYS A 23 -4.84 20.36 -5.77
N ARG A 24 -5.83 20.65 -4.93
CA ARG A 24 -5.64 20.83 -3.49
C ARG A 24 -5.09 19.55 -2.85
N ILE A 25 -5.65 18.38 -3.17
CA ILE A 25 -5.14 17.10 -2.68
C ILE A 25 -3.68 16.90 -3.10
N CYS A 26 -3.33 17.17 -4.36
CA CYS A 26 -1.94 17.05 -4.82
C CYS A 26 -0.99 18.02 -4.12
N GLU A 27 -1.37 19.29 -4.00
CA GLU A 27 -0.58 20.32 -3.33
C GLU A 27 -0.32 19.95 -1.86
N GLU A 28 -1.39 19.67 -1.12
CA GLU A 28 -1.30 19.30 0.29
C GLU A 28 -0.55 17.99 0.51
N THR A 29 -0.61 17.05 -0.44
CA THR A 29 0.19 15.81 -0.42
C THR A 29 1.67 16.10 -0.60
N LEU A 30 2.04 16.97 -1.55
CA LEU A 30 3.45 17.34 -1.76
C LEU A 30 4.03 18.10 -0.56
N GLU A 31 3.23 18.95 0.10
CA GLU A 31 3.63 19.58 1.35
C GLU A 31 3.89 18.56 2.46
N ASP A 32 2.98 17.59 2.63
CA ASP A 32 3.13 16.53 3.65
C ASP A 32 4.36 15.65 3.36
N LEU A 33 4.61 15.30 2.09
CA LEU A 33 5.81 14.57 1.68
C LEU A 33 7.09 15.36 1.94
N GLN A 34 7.07 16.68 1.70
CA GLN A 34 8.22 17.53 2.00
C GLN A 34 8.48 17.60 3.50
N GLY A 35 7.44 17.77 4.32
CA GLY A 35 7.58 17.73 5.78
C GLY A 35 8.08 16.39 6.28
N TYR A 36 7.59 15.28 5.70
CA TYR A 36 8.07 13.94 6.05
C TYR A 36 9.54 13.73 5.67
N LYS A 37 9.94 14.21 4.50
CA LYS A 37 11.35 14.19 4.06
C LYS A 37 12.25 14.92 5.06
N GLU A 38 11.85 16.09 5.53
CA GLU A 38 12.60 16.86 6.52
C GLU A 38 12.75 16.09 7.84
N VAL A 39 11.66 15.50 8.33
CA VAL A 39 11.71 14.63 9.51
C VAL A 39 12.71 13.47 9.31
N LEU A 40 12.65 12.76 8.19
CA LEU A 40 13.57 11.66 7.91
C LEU A 40 15.03 12.15 7.87
N GLN A 41 15.28 13.30 7.25
CA GLN A 41 16.62 13.88 7.15
C GLN A 41 17.16 14.35 8.50
N ASP A 42 16.32 14.88 9.39
CA ASP A 42 16.69 15.26 10.75
C ASP A 42 17.14 14.06 11.59
N PHE A 43 16.65 12.86 11.26
CA PHE A 43 17.13 11.60 11.83
C PHE A 43 18.32 10.98 11.06
N GLY A 44 18.92 11.73 10.13
CA GLY A 44 20.10 11.29 9.38
C GLY A 44 19.81 10.34 8.23
N VAL A 45 18.55 10.18 7.82
CA VAL A 45 18.16 9.31 6.70
C VAL A 45 18.46 9.99 5.38
N GLU A 46 19.18 9.30 4.50
CA GLU A 46 19.30 9.71 3.10
C GLU A 46 17.97 9.43 2.37
N VAL A 47 17.32 10.48 1.89
CA VAL A 47 16.01 10.38 1.24
C VAL A 47 16.12 10.60 -0.26
N ILE A 48 15.75 9.59 -1.02
CA ILE A 48 15.58 9.67 -2.48
C ILE A 48 14.09 9.63 -2.83
N GLN A 49 13.73 10.31 -3.93
CA GLN A 49 12.33 10.36 -4.40
C GLN A 49 12.28 10.16 -5.92
N PRO A 50 11.22 9.52 -6.45
CA PRO A 50 10.97 9.49 -7.90
C PRO A 50 10.83 10.92 -8.47
N GLU A 51 11.30 11.12 -9.68
CA GLU A 51 11.18 12.40 -10.39
C GLU A 51 9.93 12.38 -11.27
N MET A 52 9.10 13.41 -11.14
CA MET A 52 7.89 13.57 -11.94
C MET A 52 8.14 14.56 -13.07
N ASP A 53 7.55 14.31 -14.25
CA ASP A 53 7.56 15.30 -15.33
C ASP A 53 6.57 16.43 -15.00
N PRO A 54 7.04 17.67 -14.81
CA PRO A 54 6.15 18.79 -14.47
C PRO A 54 5.24 19.20 -15.64
N ASN A 55 5.48 18.69 -16.85
CA ASN A 55 4.67 18.98 -18.03
C ASN A 55 3.58 17.92 -18.28
N GLU A 56 3.60 16.83 -17.57
CA GLU A 56 2.58 15.77 -17.71
C GLU A 56 1.21 16.29 -17.31
N ARG A 57 0.19 15.97 -18.12
CA ARG A 57 -1.19 16.45 -17.94
C ARG A 57 -2.17 15.31 -18.08
N PHE A 58 -3.15 15.26 -17.18
CA PHE A 58 -4.20 14.24 -17.18
C PHE A 58 -4.90 14.12 -18.54
N LEU A 59 -5.22 15.25 -19.18
CA LEU A 59 -5.94 15.27 -20.47
C LEU A 59 -5.13 14.72 -21.66
N ASP A 60 -3.81 14.60 -21.53
CA ASP A 60 -2.98 14.04 -22.60
C ASP A 60 -3.22 12.56 -22.79
N ASN A 61 -3.59 11.85 -21.70
CA ASN A 61 -3.91 10.42 -21.76
C ASN A 61 -4.75 9.93 -20.56
N PRO A 62 -6.04 10.34 -20.46
CA PRO A 62 -6.86 10.10 -19.28
C PRO A 62 -7.10 8.61 -18.95
N HIS A 63 -6.88 7.70 -19.90
CA HIS A 63 -7.10 6.26 -19.72
C HIS A 63 -5.87 5.48 -19.22
N ARG A 64 -4.73 6.15 -19.00
CA ARG A 64 -3.46 5.43 -18.76
C ARG A 64 -2.63 5.95 -17.59
N TYR A 65 -3.13 6.90 -16.81
CA TYR A 65 -2.33 7.38 -15.71
C TYR A 65 -2.39 6.42 -14.55
N PRO A 66 -1.27 5.77 -14.24
CA PRO A 66 -1.17 5.03 -13.00
C PRO A 66 -1.33 5.99 -11.83
N ARG A 67 -1.70 5.48 -10.69
CA ARG A 67 -1.56 6.19 -9.41
C ARG A 67 -0.17 6.83 -9.35
N GLY A 68 -0.06 8.03 -8.79
CA GLY A 68 1.24 8.67 -8.61
C GLY A 68 2.23 7.74 -7.87
N PRO A 69 3.54 7.91 -8.03
CA PRO A 69 4.57 7.04 -7.44
C PRO A 69 4.66 7.23 -5.93
N LEU A 70 3.52 7.14 -5.26
CA LEU A 70 3.37 7.52 -3.86
C LEU A 70 3.72 6.40 -2.90
N GLN A 71 3.43 5.16 -3.28
CA GLN A 71 3.56 3.98 -2.43
C GLN A 71 4.58 2.98 -2.99
N PRO A 72 5.88 3.29 -2.92
CA PRO A 72 6.91 2.42 -3.48
C PRO A 72 6.96 1.04 -2.81
N ARG A 73 6.53 0.92 -1.56
CA ARG A 73 6.55 -0.33 -0.80
C ARG A 73 5.52 -1.35 -1.29
N ASP A 74 4.42 -0.89 -1.87
CA ASP A 74 3.36 -1.79 -2.32
C ASP A 74 3.84 -2.68 -3.48
N TYR A 75 4.79 -2.19 -4.27
CA TYR A 75 5.26 -2.85 -5.48
C TYR A 75 6.72 -3.28 -5.44
N GLN A 76 7.51 -2.79 -4.49
CA GLN A 76 8.92 -3.14 -4.36
C GLN A 76 9.21 -3.82 -3.04
N LEU A 77 10.04 -4.88 -3.13
CA LEU A 77 10.60 -5.59 -1.99
C LEU A 77 12.12 -5.59 -2.09
N VAL A 78 12.78 -5.08 -1.06
CA VAL A 78 14.24 -5.11 -0.97
C VAL A 78 14.66 -6.23 -0.03
N LEU A 79 15.39 -7.20 -0.57
CA LEU A 79 15.95 -8.34 0.17
C LEU A 79 17.46 -8.38 -0.01
N GLY A 80 18.20 -8.06 1.02
CA GLY A 80 19.65 -7.94 0.93
C GLY A 80 20.04 -6.86 -0.09
N ASN A 81 20.74 -7.25 -1.15
CA ASN A 81 21.19 -6.33 -2.21
C ASN A 81 20.29 -6.36 -3.46
N THR A 82 19.14 -7.01 -3.38
CA THR A 82 18.25 -7.17 -4.53
C THR A 82 16.93 -6.46 -4.29
N CYS A 83 16.52 -5.68 -5.26
CA CYS A 83 15.20 -5.07 -5.31
C CYS A 83 14.31 -5.85 -6.29
N PHE A 84 13.23 -6.40 -5.78
CA PHE A 84 12.20 -7.08 -6.57
C PHE A 84 11.04 -6.13 -6.83
N SER A 85 10.56 -6.08 -8.07
CA SER A 85 9.39 -5.29 -8.42
C SER A 85 8.26 -6.19 -8.91
N SER A 86 7.07 -6.02 -8.39
CA SER A 86 5.87 -6.76 -8.84
C SER A 86 5.34 -6.32 -10.21
N GLY A 87 5.86 -5.26 -10.77
CA GLY A 87 5.65 -4.90 -12.18
C GLY A 87 4.48 -3.98 -12.48
N CYS A 88 3.65 -3.65 -11.49
CA CYS A 88 2.48 -2.76 -11.67
C CYS A 88 2.75 -1.31 -11.25
N ASP A 89 4.02 -0.91 -11.21
CA ASP A 89 4.42 0.32 -10.59
C ASP A 89 4.54 1.50 -11.54
N HIS A 90 4.54 2.70 -10.97
CA HIS A 90 4.81 3.92 -11.72
C HIS A 90 6.24 3.91 -12.27
N PRO A 91 6.46 4.17 -13.58
CA PRO A 91 7.79 4.09 -14.19
C PRO A 91 8.86 4.95 -13.51
N ALA A 92 8.46 6.06 -12.89
CA ALA A 92 9.38 6.95 -12.16
C ALA A 92 10.04 6.27 -10.95
N ILE A 93 9.34 5.34 -10.26
CA ILE A 93 9.94 4.57 -9.16
C ILE A 93 11.04 3.65 -9.71
N ILE A 94 10.74 2.87 -10.73
CA ILE A 94 11.70 1.93 -11.34
C ILE A 94 12.91 2.69 -11.86
N LYS A 95 12.70 3.78 -12.58
CA LYS A 95 13.77 4.63 -13.07
C LYS A 95 14.68 5.12 -11.95
N LYS A 96 14.07 5.56 -10.83
CA LYS A 96 14.84 6.05 -9.67
C LYS A 96 15.62 4.94 -8.98
N LEU A 97 15.03 3.78 -8.81
CA LEU A 97 15.69 2.62 -8.21
C LEU A 97 16.87 2.12 -9.05
N GLN A 98 16.75 2.14 -10.37
CA GLN A 98 17.82 1.75 -11.30
C GLN A 98 19.08 2.61 -11.22
N GLU A 99 19.00 3.81 -10.66
CA GLU A 99 20.17 4.64 -10.37
C GLU A 99 21.04 4.04 -9.23
N TYR A 100 20.45 3.20 -8.39
CA TYR A 100 21.10 2.59 -7.22
C TYR A 100 21.44 1.11 -7.40
N GLY A 101 20.83 0.44 -8.35
CA GLY A 101 21.07 -0.97 -8.60
C GLY A 101 20.11 -1.61 -9.60
N GLU A 102 20.23 -2.91 -9.73
CA GLU A 102 19.36 -3.69 -10.60
C GLU A 102 18.00 -3.90 -9.91
N VAL A 103 16.94 -3.68 -10.66
CA VAL A 103 15.57 -4.01 -10.26
C VAL A 103 15.15 -5.27 -10.99
N THR A 104 14.93 -6.32 -10.26
CA THR A 104 14.62 -7.65 -10.78
C THR A 104 13.13 -7.95 -10.60
N LYS A 105 12.53 -8.57 -11.60
CA LYS A 105 11.20 -9.19 -11.45
C LYS A 105 11.37 -10.61 -10.93
N PRO A 106 10.55 -11.05 -9.97
CA PRO A 106 10.53 -12.45 -9.57
C PRO A 106 10.21 -13.33 -10.78
N GLN A 107 10.93 -14.44 -10.92
CA GLN A 107 10.72 -15.39 -12.01
C GLN A 107 10.13 -16.67 -11.44
N TYR A 108 8.84 -16.78 -11.38
CA TYR A 108 8.16 -18.03 -11.10
C TYR A 108 6.92 -18.17 -11.96
N THR A 109 6.59 -19.40 -12.30
CA THR A 109 5.42 -19.74 -13.11
C THR A 109 4.25 -20.09 -12.19
N VAL A 110 3.25 -19.23 -12.17
CA VAL A 110 1.94 -19.59 -11.62
C VAL A 110 1.06 -20.00 -12.79
N PRO A 111 0.21 -21.03 -12.66
CA PRO A 111 -0.80 -21.32 -13.67
C PRO A 111 -1.68 -20.09 -13.85
N VAL A 112 -1.61 -19.48 -15.01
CA VAL A 112 -2.38 -18.27 -15.31
C VAL A 112 -3.77 -18.71 -15.77
N ILE A 113 -4.80 -18.29 -15.06
CA ILE A 113 -6.17 -18.35 -15.56
C ILE A 113 -6.33 -17.22 -16.57
N THR A 114 -6.71 -17.53 -17.78
CA THR A 114 -6.82 -16.53 -18.86
C THR A 114 -7.92 -15.52 -18.58
N SER A 115 -7.82 -14.32 -19.18
CA SER A 115 -8.84 -13.26 -19.05
C SER A 115 -10.23 -13.77 -19.46
N GLU A 116 -10.29 -14.63 -20.46
CA GLU A 116 -11.54 -15.23 -20.93
C GLU A 116 -12.12 -16.21 -19.89
N GLU A 117 -11.29 -17.04 -19.27
CA GLU A 117 -11.74 -17.95 -18.20
C GLU A 117 -12.24 -17.20 -16.98
N LYS A 118 -11.56 -16.13 -16.59
CA LYS A 118 -11.99 -15.26 -15.48
C LYS A 118 -13.27 -14.52 -15.79
N TYR A 119 -13.37 -13.97 -16.99
CA TYR A 119 -14.58 -13.31 -17.44
C TYR A 119 -15.77 -14.26 -17.38
N ASN A 120 -15.63 -15.48 -17.87
CA ASN A 120 -16.69 -16.49 -17.84
C ASN A 120 -17.04 -16.93 -16.41
N PHE A 121 -16.07 -16.98 -15.51
CA PHE A 121 -16.30 -17.32 -14.12
C PHE A 121 -17.05 -16.21 -13.36
N VAL A 122 -16.66 -14.96 -13.60
CA VAL A 122 -17.16 -13.80 -12.86
C VAL A 122 -18.48 -13.29 -13.42
N SER A 123 -18.58 -13.18 -14.74
CA SER A 123 -19.69 -12.50 -15.38
C SER A 123 -20.95 -13.33 -15.47
N GLY A 124 -20.82 -14.66 -15.44
CA GLY A 124 -21.96 -15.52 -15.77
C GLY A 124 -22.55 -15.16 -17.13
N ALA A 125 -23.84 -15.44 -17.32
CA ALA A 125 -24.54 -15.17 -18.58
C ALA A 125 -25.06 -13.71 -18.72
N ASP A 126 -24.87 -12.88 -17.70
CA ASP A 126 -25.55 -11.58 -17.64
C ASP A 126 -24.77 -10.46 -18.34
N TRP A 127 -23.51 -10.68 -18.71
CA TRP A 127 -22.66 -9.67 -19.31
C TRP A 127 -22.16 -10.14 -20.69
N PRO A 128 -22.68 -9.56 -21.78
CA PRO A 128 -22.36 -10.03 -23.13
C PRO A 128 -20.93 -9.74 -23.57
N THR A 129 -20.26 -8.76 -22.96
CA THR A 129 -18.87 -8.45 -23.25
C THR A 129 -18.11 -8.02 -22.00
N TRP A 130 -16.76 -8.14 -22.05
CA TRP A 130 -15.89 -7.61 -21.02
C TRP A 130 -16.10 -6.10 -20.79
N ASN A 131 -16.27 -5.33 -21.86
CA ASN A 131 -16.50 -3.91 -21.76
C ASN A 131 -17.83 -3.58 -21.07
N ASP A 132 -18.85 -4.40 -21.27
CA ASP A 132 -20.13 -4.23 -20.58
C ASP A 132 -19.99 -4.51 -19.09
N PHE A 133 -19.22 -5.52 -18.73
CA PHE A 133 -18.93 -5.85 -17.36
C PHE A 133 -18.17 -4.73 -16.64
N VAL A 134 -17.06 -4.26 -17.19
CA VAL A 134 -16.22 -3.22 -16.58
C VAL A 134 -16.90 -1.84 -16.54
N SER A 135 -17.81 -1.58 -17.48
CA SER A 135 -18.58 -0.34 -17.53
C SER A 135 -19.68 -0.29 -16.47
N ASN A 136 -20.00 -1.41 -15.85
CA ASN A 136 -21.04 -1.45 -14.84
C ASN A 136 -20.45 -1.19 -13.45
N ARG A 137 -20.76 -0.01 -12.92
CA ARG A 137 -20.30 0.46 -11.62
C ARG A 137 -20.61 -0.49 -10.44
N LYS A 138 -21.68 -1.29 -10.51
CA LYS A 138 -22.02 -2.27 -9.47
C LYS A 138 -21.02 -3.44 -9.39
N ASN A 139 -20.21 -3.60 -10.43
CA ASN A 139 -19.17 -4.63 -10.48
C ASN A 139 -17.80 -4.07 -10.07
N GLN A 140 -17.73 -2.85 -9.57
CA GLN A 140 -16.47 -2.17 -9.31
C GLN A 140 -15.65 -2.85 -8.20
N ASP A 141 -16.28 -3.36 -7.16
CA ASP A 141 -15.58 -4.15 -6.13
C ASP A 141 -14.98 -5.43 -6.72
N PHE A 142 -15.68 -6.02 -7.68
CA PHE A 142 -15.18 -7.14 -8.48
C PHE A 142 -14.15 -6.72 -9.51
N PHE A 143 -14.24 -5.48 -9.97
CA PHE A 143 -13.35 -4.91 -10.97
C PHE A 143 -11.96 -4.63 -10.40
N GLU A 144 -11.82 -4.20 -9.17
CA GLU A 144 -10.51 -4.02 -8.53
C GLU A 144 -9.79 -5.36 -8.40
N ASP A 145 -10.47 -6.40 -7.93
CA ASP A 145 -9.90 -7.75 -7.91
C ASP A 145 -9.60 -8.28 -9.31
N PHE A 146 -10.44 -7.93 -10.28
CA PHE A 146 -10.29 -8.41 -11.65
C PHE A 146 -9.23 -7.64 -12.44
N VAL A 147 -9.14 -6.32 -12.32
CA VAL A 147 -8.06 -5.50 -12.90
C VAL A 147 -6.72 -5.87 -12.28
N TRP A 148 -6.71 -6.15 -11.00
CA TRP A 148 -5.56 -6.71 -10.33
C TRP A 148 -5.12 -8.03 -10.95
N GLN A 149 -6.05 -8.90 -11.23
CA GLN A 149 -5.79 -10.18 -11.83
C GLN A 149 -5.41 -10.07 -13.31
N GLU A 150 -5.99 -9.13 -14.06
CA GLU A 150 -5.62 -8.85 -15.44
C GLU A 150 -4.23 -8.20 -15.54
N ALA A 151 -3.89 -7.32 -14.60
CA ALA A 151 -2.53 -6.80 -14.46
C ALA A 151 -1.52 -7.91 -14.11
N LEU A 152 -1.93 -8.89 -13.31
CA LEU A 152 -1.17 -10.12 -13.03
C LEU A 152 -0.99 -10.99 -14.28
N GLU A 153 -1.98 -11.09 -15.15
CA GLU A 153 -1.88 -11.81 -16.43
C GLU A 153 -0.97 -11.11 -17.42
N LEU A 154 -1.06 -9.79 -17.51
CA LEU A 154 -0.20 -8.98 -18.38
C LEU A 154 1.26 -9.01 -17.94
N SER A 155 1.52 -9.23 -16.67
CA SER A 155 2.88 -9.39 -16.15
C SER A 155 3.43 -10.80 -16.34
N SER A 156 2.64 -11.69 -16.81
CA SER A 156 2.90 -13.08 -17.25
C SER A 156 3.69 -13.98 -16.32
N HIS A 157 4.09 -13.67 -15.14
CA HIS A 157 4.72 -14.61 -14.28
C HIS A 157 4.90 -13.99 -12.94
N GLU A 158 4.09 -14.24 -12.03
CA GLU A 158 4.23 -13.87 -11.08
C GLU A 158 4.31 -13.63 -10.03
N TRP A 159 4.54 -13.90 -8.84
CA TRP A 159 4.14 -13.09 -7.99
C TRP A 159 4.35 -13.19 -6.56
N MET A 160 4.91 -12.27 -5.96
CA MET A 160 4.80 -11.97 -4.56
C MET A 160 4.47 -10.49 -4.41
N SER A 161 3.33 -10.16 -3.84
CA SER A 161 3.04 -8.78 -3.51
C SER A 161 4.00 -8.29 -2.44
N SER A 162 4.78 -7.30 -2.78
CA SER A 162 5.72 -6.68 -1.85
C SER A 162 5.02 -6.19 -0.59
N ALA A 163 3.80 -5.68 -0.75
CA ALA A 163 2.94 -5.23 0.33
C ALA A 163 2.54 -6.34 1.31
N CYS A 164 2.56 -7.61 0.88
CA CYS A 164 2.29 -8.76 1.74
C CYS A 164 3.54 -9.30 2.45
N CYS A 165 4.69 -8.65 2.31
CA CYS A 165 5.96 -9.12 2.84
C CYS A 165 6.51 -8.20 3.92
N PHE A 166 7.12 -8.79 4.93
CA PHE A 166 7.78 -8.07 6.00
C PHE A 166 9.08 -8.78 6.43
N MET A 167 10.20 -8.06 6.39
CA MET A 167 11.46 -8.57 6.93
C MET A 167 11.55 -8.30 8.43
N ILE A 168 11.72 -9.33 9.24
CA ILE A 168 11.95 -9.22 10.67
C ILE A 168 13.23 -9.98 11.02
N GLY A 169 14.30 -9.24 11.15
CA GLY A 169 15.63 -9.85 11.31
C GLY A 169 16.02 -10.69 10.09
N THR A 170 16.33 -11.96 10.29
CA THR A 170 16.69 -12.91 9.21
C THR A 170 15.48 -13.59 8.57
N LYS A 171 14.28 -13.36 9.07
CA LYS A 171 13.07 -14.02 8.60
C LYS A 171 12.23 -13.13 7.69
N LEU A 172 11.77 -13.69 6.58
CA LEU A 172 10.83 -13.08 5.66
C LEU A 172 9.42 -13.59 5.95
N PHE A 173 8.58 -12.72 6.49
CA PHE A 173 7.15 -13.00 6.67
C PHE A 173 6.41 -12.68 5.39
N VAL A 174 5.61 -13.63 4.91
CA VAL A 174 4.78 -13.49 3.72
C VAL A 174 3.34 -13.68 4.12
N GLY A 175 2.54 -12.64 3.92
CA GLY A 175 1.11 -12.68 4.18
C GLY A 175 0.39 -13.57 3.18
N THR A 176 -0.53 -14.37 3.70
CA THR A 176 -1.31 -15.30 2.92
C THR A 176 -2.63 -14.66 2.50
N SER A 177 -2.60 -13.65 1.64
CA SER A 177 -3.84 -13.29 0.99
C SER A 177 -4.32 -14.44 0.09
N ALA A 178 -5.63 -14.67 0.08
CA ALA A 178 -6.26 -15.88 -0.46
C ALA A 178 -5.87 -16.25 -1.91
N ILE A 179 -5.22 -15.36 -2.64
CA ILE A 179 -4.82 -15.58 -4.04
C ILE A 179 -3.37 -16.08 -4.15
N SER A 180 -2.49 -15.65 -3.26
CA SER A 180 -1.05 -15.91 -3.45
C SER A 180 -0.57 -17.24 -2.90
N ILE A 181 -1.19 -17.79 -1.89
CA ILE A 181 -0.60 -18.91 -1.14
C ILE A 181 -1.09 -20.28 -1.48
N SER A 182 -2.33 -20.42 -1.89
CA SER A 182 -2.73 -21.70 -2.48
C SER A 182 -1.87 -22.06 -3.72
N GLN A 183 -1.06 -21.13 -4.19
CA GLN A 183 -0.25 -21.24 -5.40
C GLN A 183 1.27 -21.16 -5.15
N ILE A 184 1.72 -20.58 -4.06
CA ILE A 184 3.14 -20.63 -3.68
C ILE A 184 3.36 -21.91 -2.88
N LYS A 185 3.82 -22.94 -3.57
CA LYS A 185 4.34 -24.10 -2.88
C LYS A 185 5.64 -23.75 -2.17
N PRO A 186 5.97 -24.39 -1.05
CA PRO A 186 7.27 -24.23 -0.41
C PRO A 186 8.45 -24.37 -1.38
N GLU A 187 8.30 -25.18 -2.40
CA GLU A 187 9.27 -25.34 -3.48
C GLU A 187 9.43 -24.09 -4.36
N GLY A 188 8.49 -23.17 -4.33
CA GLY A 188 8.52 -21.91 -5.09
C GLY A 188 9.35 -20.81 -4.42
N THR A 189 9.79 -21.00 -3.19
CA THR A 189 10.64 -20.03 -2.51
C THR A 189 12.05 -19.99 -3.10
N ASP A 190 12.51 -21.06 -3.70
CA ASP A 190 13.80 -21.12 -4.41
C ASP A 190 13.84 -20.16 -5.62
N MET A 191 12.67 -19.83 -6.16
CA MET A 191 12.54 -19.01 -7.37
C MET A 191 12.71 -17.52 -7.11
N LEU A 192 12.63 -17.09 -5.84
CA LEU A 192 12.81 -15.68 -5.46
C LEU A 192 14.27 -15.35 -5.15
N GLY A 193 15.19 -16.34 -5.21
CA GLY A 193 16.53 -16.17 -4.68
C GLY A 193 16.53 -15.86 -3.18
N VAL A 194 15.44 -16.22 -2.51
CA VAL A 194 15.23 -16.03 -1.05
C VAL A 194 15.60 -17.26 -0.25
N ASP A 195 16.24 -18.23 -0.85
CA ASP A 195 16.89 -19.40 -0.21
C ASP A 195 17.84 -19.01 0.93
N LYS A 196 18.21 -17.74 1.01
CA LYS A 196 19.01 -17.16 2.10
C LYS A 196 18.19 -16.71 3.30
N PHE A 197 16.87 -16.69 3.20
CA PHE A 197 15.98 -16.22 4.25
C PHE A 197 15.06 -17.35 4.72
N ASP A 198 14.83 -17.41 6.01
CA ASP A 198 13.77 -18.25 6.55
C ASP A 198 12.42 -17.59 6.20
N VAL A 199 11.68 -18.23 5.31
CA VAL A 199 10.35 -17.76 4.90
C VAL A 199 9.29 -18.31 5.84
N ILE A 200 8.50 -17.40 6.43
CA ILE A 200 7.38 -17.74 7.31
C ILE A 200 6.10 -17.23 6.66
N PHE A 201 5.16 -18.12 6.43
CA PHE A 201 3.85 -17.75 5.95
C PHE A 201 2.95 -17.41 7.13
N ALA A 202 2.42 -16.19 7.13
CA ALA A 202 1.48 -15.71 8.14
C ALA A 202 0.08 -15.59 7.53
N ASP A 203 -0.89 -16.23 8.17
CA ASP A 203 -2.29 -16.18 7.69
C ASP A 203 -2.90 -14.82 7.97
N MET A 204 -2.98 -13.99 6.92
CA MET A 204 -3.56 -12.66 6.97
C MET A 204 -4.17 -12.28 5.61
N VAL A 205 -5.07 -11.32 5.62
CA VAL A 205 -5.70 -10.78 4.43
C VAL A 205 -5.14 -9.38 4.13
N GLY A 206 -4.80 -9.11 2.86
CA GLY A 206 -4.33 -7.81 2.42
C GLY A 206 -2.86 -7.52 2.71
N HIS A 207 -2.51 -6.23 2.75
CA HIS A 207 -1.14 -5.79 2.95
C HIS A 207 -0.67 -6.06 4.38
N SER A 208 0.53 -6.59 4.53
CA SER A 208 1.09 -6.93 5.85
C SER A 208 1.23 -5.71 6.74
N ASP A 209 1.70 -4.60 6.22
CA ASP A 209 1.89 -3.35 6.95
C ASP A 209 0.59 -2.60 7.29
N GLY A 210 -0.52 -3.02 6.69
CA GLY A 210 -1.86 -2.62 7.10
C GLY A 210 -2.44 -3.49 8.20
N ASN A 211 -1.91 -4.70 8.43
CA ASN A 211 -2.41 -5.65 9.40
C ASN A 211 -1.60 -5.65 10.70
N TYR A 212 -0.28 -5.65 10.59
CA TYR A 212 0.60 -5.64 11.76
C TYR A 212 1.90 -4.89 11.47
N HIS A 213 2.51 -4.36 12.52
CA HIS A 213 3.80 -3.70 12.43
C HIS A 213 4.69 -4.05 13.63
N PRO A 214 5.80 -4.75 13.42
CA PRO A 214 6.82 -4.95 14.44
C PRO A 214 7.52 -3.63 14.73
N ILE A 215 7.33 -3.08 15.93
CA ILE A 215 7.97 -1.82 16.34
C ILE A 215 9.38 -2.03 16.91
N LYS A 216 9.60 -3.19 17.45
CA LYS A 216 10.94 -3.68 17.87
C LYS A 216 10.86 -5.17 18.17
N PRO A 217 12.02 -5.88 18.34
CA PRO A 217 12.00 -7.28 18.74
C PRO A 217 11.16 -7.51 20.00
N GLY A 218 10.17 -8.39 19.88
CA GLY A 218 9.25 -8.72 20.96
C GLY A 218 8.03 -7.81 21.09
N ALA A 219 7.79 -6.86 20.17
CA ALA A 219 6.65 -5.94 20.27
C ALA A 219 6.01 -5.62 18.91
N ILE A 220 4.71 -5.79 18.79
CA ILE A 220 3.93 -5.64 17.56
C ILE A 220 2.67 -4.80 17.80
N LEU A 221 2.40 -3.84 16.90
CA LEU A 221 1.08 -3.25 16.70
C LEU A 221 0.27 -4.14 15.74
N SER A 222 -1.01 -4.37 16.00
CA SER A 222 -1.84 -5.25 15.18
C SER A 222 -3.30 -4.88 15.12
N LEU A 223 -3.95 -5.21 14.00
CA LEU A 223 -5.40 -5.15 13.79
C LEU A 223 -6.11 -6.48 14.07
N ARG A 224 -5.44 -7.49 14.61
CA ARG A 224 -5.96 -8.85 14.87
C ARG A 224 -6.26 -9.69 13.62
N ASP A 225 -5.79 -9.28 12.46
CA ASP A 225 -6.03 -10.03 11.22
C ASP A 225 -5.01 -11.15 10.98
N VAL A 226 -3.90 -11.15 11.72
CA VAL A 226 -2.95 -12.26 11.70
C VAL A 226 -3.43 -13.37 12.63
N GLN A 227 -3.77 -14.50 12.05
CA GLN A 227 -4.17 -15.67 12.84
C GLN A 227 -2.94 -16.29 13.51
N MET A 228 -3.19 -16.97 14.62
CA MET A 228 -2.16 -17.74 15.31
C MET A 228 -0.90 -16.95 15.73
N TYR A 229 -1.12 -15.74 16.28
CA TYR A 229 -0.01 -14.90 16.75
C TYR A 229 0.96 -15.61 17.69
N GLU A 230 0.46 -16.48 18.58
CA GLU A 230 1.27 -17.21 19.52
C GLU A 230 2.20 -18.22 18.85
N GLU A 231 1.81 -18.73 17.68
CA GLU A 231 2.64 -19.63 16.87
C GLU A 231 3.58 -18.85 15.95
N THR A 232 3.11 -17.76 15.36
CA THR A 232 3.86 -16.93 14.42
C THR A 232 4.89 -16.06 15.13
N PHE A 233 4.50 -15.49 16.29
CA PHE A 233 5.32 -14.57 17.09
C PHE A 233 5.35 -15.00 18.56
N PRO A 234 5.94 -16.15 18.88
CA PRO A 234 5.90 -16.73 20.22
C PRO A 234 6.52 -15.80 21.27
N GLY A 235 5.69 -15.44 22.26
CA GLY A 235 6.14 -14.62 23.39
C GLY A 235 6.28 -13.12 23.09
N TRP A 236 5.86 -12.67 21.91
CA TRP A 236 5.86 -11.25 21.60
C TRP A 236 4.66 -10.53 22.23
N ASP A 237 4.90 -9.29 22.67
CA ASP A 237 3.85 -8.41 23.22
C ASP A 237 3.08 -7.77 22.06
N VAL A 238 1.82 -8.09 21.93
CA VAL A 238 0.97 -7.63 20.82
C VAL A 238 -0.01 -6.56 21.32
N CYS A 239 0.09 -5.36 20.79
CA CYS A 239 -0.90 -4.31 20.97
C CYS A 239 -2.00 -4.49 19.94
N TYR A 240 -3.07 -5.13 20.34
CA TYR A 240 -4.26 -5.18 19.51
C TYR A 240 -4.97 -3.83 19.55
N LEU A 241 -4.97 -3.12 18.45
CA LEU A 241 -5.79 -1.95 18.30
C LEU A 241 -7.26 -2.38 18.33
N PRO A 242 -8.14 -1.57 18.95
CA PRO A 242 -9.54 -1.90 18.93
C PRO A 242 -9.93 -2.04 17.47
N ASP A 243 -10.54 -3.18 17.20
CA ASP A 243 -11.31 -3.37 16.00
C ASP A 243 -12.10 -2.07 15.80
N GLN A 244 -11.72 -1.28 14.82
CA GLN A 244 -12.57 -0.21 14.38
C GLN A 244 -13.75 -0.90 13.80
N SER A 245 -14.56 -1.23 14.72
CA SER A 245 -15.61 -2.14 14.53
C SER A 245 -16.21 -1.88 13.16
N TRP A 246 -16.29 -2.92 12.38
CA TRP A 246 -17.19 -2.99 11.24
C TRP A 246 -18.55 -2.34 11.56
N SER A 247 -18.88 -2.15 12.83
CA SER A 247 -20.00 -1.35 13.29
C SER A 247 -19.83 0.16 13.09
N LYS A 248 -18.60 0.69 13.07
CA LYS A 248 -18.32 2.07 12.67
C LYS A 248 -18.10 2.18 11.17
N VAL A 249 -17.45 1.18 10.60
CA VAL A 249 -17.17 1.11 9.15
C VAL A 249 -18.43 0.69 8.38
N LYS A 250 -19.29 -0.16 8.95
CA LYS A 250 -20.52 -0.60 8.27
C LYS A 250 -21.49 0.53 7.90
N PRO A 251 -21.74 1.55 8.73
CA PRO A 251 -22.41 2.76 8.25
C PRO A 251 -21.65 3.48 7.15
N PHE A 252 -20.32 3.53 7.23
CA PHE A 252 -19.46 4.11 6.22
C PHE A 252 -19.52 3.31 4.90
N LEU A 253 -19.39 2.00 4.92
CA LEU A 253 -19.55 1.14 3.76
C LEU A 253 -20.98 1.18 3.19
N ASN A 254 -22.00 1.27 4.04
CA ASN A 254 -23.38 1.46 3.59
C ASN A 254 -23.62 2.87 3.00
N LEU A 255 -22.77 3.82 3.36
CA LEU A 255 -22.79 5.17 2.80
C LEU A 255 -21.85 5.29 1.59
N LYS A 256 -20.96 4.32 1.35
CA LYS A 256 -20.05 4.28 0.19
C LYS A 256 -20.81 4.51 -1.11
N ASP A 257 -21.93 3.84 -1.30
CA ASP A 257 -22.76 3.96 -2.49
C ASP A 257 -23.49 5.30 -2.63
N LYS A 258 -23.66 6.04 -1.52
CA LYS A 258 -24.39 7.32 -1.51
C LYS A 258 -23.49 8.53 -1.33
N ASN A 259 -22.28 8.33 -0.82
CA ASN A 259 -21.42 9.41 -0.38
C ASN A 259 -19.95 9.19 -0.78
N ALA A 260 -19.70 8.44 -1.85
CA ALA A 260 -18.37 8.30 -2.42
C ALA A 260 -17.75 9.71 -2.58
N GLY A 261 -16.51 9.89 -2.15
CA GLY A 261 -15.81 11.17 -2.16
C GLY A 261 -16.04 12.09 -0.96
N LYS A 262 -17.06 11.88 -0.16
CA LYS A 262 -17.37 12.77 0.98
C LYS A 262 -16.30 12.81 2.08
N TRP A 263 -15.46 11.82 2.14
CA TRP A 263 -14.36 11.75 3.12
C TRP A 263 -12.98 11.97 2.51
N TRP A 264 -12.87 12.08 1.19
CA TRP A 264 -11.58 12.28 0.52
C TRP A 264 -11.03 13.67 0.78
N LEU A 265 -11.92 14.67 0.78
CA LEU A 265 -11.56 16.06 1.02
C LEU A 265 -12.68 16.78 1.78
N ALA A 266 -12.35 17.32 2.95
CA ALA A 266 -13.31 18.08 3.74
C ALA A 266 -13.79 19.32 3.00
N GLY A 267 -15.11 19.51 2.98
CA GLY A 267 -15.80 20.60 2.27
C GLY A 267 -16.28 20.23 0.86
N GLU A 268 -15.91 19.04 0.37
CA GLU A 268 -16.32 18.52 -0.95
C GLU A 268 -17.36 17.40 -0.84
N GLU A 269 -18.04 17.31 0.30
CA GLU A 269 -18.97 16.23 0.63
C GLU A 269 -20.19 16.15 -0.28
N ASP A 270 -20.57 17.26 -0.91
CA ASP A 270 -21.70 17.37 -1.85
C ASP A 270 -21.26 17.70 -3.29
N ASN A 271 -19.97 17.54 -3.60
CA ASN A 271 -19.43 17.75 -4.93
C ASN A 271 -19.53 16.50 -5.80
N ASP A 272 -20.67 16.34 -6.46
CA ASP A 272 -20.94 15.18 -7.33
C ASP A 272 -19.98 15.13 -8.54
N GLU A 273 -19.56 16.28 -9.08
CA GLU A 273 -18.63 16.33 -10.22
C GLU A 273 -17.24 15.81 -9.82
N PHE A 274 -16.76 16.16 -8.61
CA PHE A 274 -15.51 15.62 -8.06
C PHE A 274 -15.62 14.10 -7.86
N THR A 275 -16.70 13.66 -7.20
CA THR A 275 -16.95 12.25 -6.95
C THR A 275 -16.99 11.44 -8.24
N ASN A 276 -17.81 11.89 -9.21
CA ASN A 276 -17.95 11.21 -10.50
C ASN A 276 -16.63 11.18 -11.29
N PHE A 277 -15.84 12.24 -11.22
CA PHE A 277 -14.53 12.27 -11.88
C PHE A 277 -13.59 11.22 -11.29
N VAL A 278 -13.47 11.19 -9.96
CA VAL A 278 -12.60 10.23 -9.27
C VAL A 278 -13.03 8.80 -9.58
N GLU A 279 -14.31 8.50 -9.44
CA GLU A 279 -14.81 7.15 -9.69
C GLU A 279 -14.71 6.71 -11.15
N THR A 280 -14.79 7.64 -12.09
CA THR A 280 -14.69 7.33 -13.52
C THR A 280 -13.23 7.15 -13.97
N TRP A 281 -12.33 7.98 -13.48
CA TRP A 281 -10.99 8.09 -14.04
C TRP A 281 -9.87 7.68 -13.07
N LEU A 282 -10.11 7.80 -11.76
CA LEU A 282 -9.11 7.63 -10.72
C LEU A 282 -9.50 6.53 -9.72
N GLY A 283 -10.38 5.61 -10.10
CA GLY A 283 -10.86 4.56 -9.21
C GLY A 283 -9.74 3.69 -8.62
N ASN A 284 -8.65 3.51 -9.37
CA ASN A 284 -7.44 2.82 -8.91
C ASN A 284 -6.48 3.69 -8.07
N TRP A 285 -6.79 4.98 -7.89
CA TRP A 285 -5.99 5.88 -7.05
C TRP A 285 -6.46 5.91 -5.61
N VAL A 286 -7.76 5.71 -5.42
CA VAL A 286 -8.41 5.89 -4.13
C VAL A 286 -8.69 4.56 -3.46
N GLY A 287 -8.67 4.56 -2.15
CA GLY A 287 -9.04 3.42 -1.34
C GLY A 287 -10.16 3.74 -0.36
N TYR A 288 -10.53 2.73 0.41
CA TYR A 288 -11.58 2.80 1.40
C TYR A 288 -11.11 2.12 2.68
N VAL A 289 -9.92 2.53 3.15
CA VAL A 289 -9.26 1.91 4.28
C VAL A 289 -9.80 2.43 5.61
N GLU A 290 -9.81 1.58 6.58
CA GLU A 290 -10.22 1.86 7.95
C GLU A 290 -9.19 2.75 8.67
N GLU A 291 -9.65 3.63 9.57
CA GLU A 291 -8.77 4.55 10.29
C GLU A 291 -7.63 3.85 11.05
N THR A 292 -7.88 2.67 11.61
CA THR A 292 -6.87 1.92 12.38
C THR A 292 -5.72 1.39 11.55
N VAL A 293 -5.90 1.15 10.26
CA VAL A 293 -4.81 0.77 9.36
C VAL A 293 -3.70 1.81 9.41
N PHE A 294 -4.05 3.09 9.45
CA PHE A 294 -3.06 4.17 9.51
C PHE A 294 -2.35 4.26 10.85
N ASP A 295 -2.94 3.73 11.93
CA ASP A 295 -2.32 3.66 13.24
C ASP A 295 -1.36 2.46 13.38
N VAL A 296 -1.50 1.44 12.51
CA VAL A 296 -0.57 0.31 12.38
C VAL A 296 0.52 0.60 11.35
N ASN A 297 0.18 1.33 10.29
CA ASN A 297 1.07 1.65 9.18
C ASN A 297 2.06 2.76 9.55
N VAL A 298 2.94 2.44 10.50
CA VAL A 298 3.95 3.33 11.08
C VAL A 298 5.33 3.05 10.50
N LEU A 299 6.29 3.95 10.67
CA LEU A 299 7.67 3.71 10.25
C LEU A 299 8.63 3.83 11.44
N MET A 300 9.35 2.76 11.74
CA MET A 300 10.46 2.80 12.69
C MET A 300 11.66 3.50 12.07
N LEU A 301 12.11 4.59 12.68
CA LEU A 301 13.34 5.30 12.27
C LEU A 301 14.58 4.59 12.81
N ASP A 302 14.52 4.24 14.08
CA ASP A 302 15.53 3.50 14.81
C ASP A 302 14.86 2.68 15.94
N GLU A 303 15.64 2.12 16.85
CA GLU A 303 15.12 1.33 17.99
C GLU A 303 14.37 2.15 19.06
N HIS A 304 14.34 3.47 18.92
CA HIS A 304 13.76 4.40 19.89
C HIS A 304 12.72 5.37 19.32
N HIS A 305 12.61 5.51 18.00
CA HIS A 305 11.75 6.48 17.37
C HIS A 305 10.86 5.86 16.30
N CYS A 306 9.57 6.20 16.35
CA CYS A 306 8.54 5.69 15.43
C CYS A 306 7.74 6.84 14.83
N CYS A 307 7.74 6.99 13.51
CA CYS A 307 6.84 7.92 12.83
C CYS A 307 5.41 7.43 12.91
N VAL A 308 4.52 8.30 13.38
CA VAL A 308 3.09 8.07 13.51
C VAL A 308 2.29 9.21 12.86
N SER A 309 1.20 8.89 12.19
CA SER A 309 0.34 9.92 11.56
C SER A 309 -0.77 10.43 12.49
N ASN A 310 -1.07 9.73 13.58
CA ASN A 310 -2.11 10.07 14.53
C ASN A 310 -1.54 10.31 15.93
N PRO A 311 -1.34 11.58 16.36
CA PRO A 311 -0.78 11.87 17.67
C PRO A 311 -1.75 11.56 18.82
N ASN A 312 -3.04 11.35 18.51
CA ASN A 312 -4.10 11.25 19.52
C ASN A 312 -4.48 9.80 19.85
N ASN A 313 -3.86 8.80 19.21
CA ASN A 313 -4.12 7.41 19.58
C ASN A 313 -3.44 7.07 20.90
N ALA A 314 -4.20 7.16 21.99
CA ALA A 314 -3.70 6.93 23.35
C ALA A 314 -3.17 5.50 23.54
N GLN A 315 -3.75 4.50 22.86
CA GLN A 315 -3.33 3.11 22.98
C GLN A 315 -1.98 2.88 22.31
N VAL A 316 -1.79 3.38 21.09
CA VAL A 316 -0.50 3.31 20.38
C VAL A 316 0.58 4.04 21.18
N ASN A 317 0.30 5.27 21.62
CA ASN A 317 1.24 6.05 22.39
C ASN A 317 1.64 5.37 23.71
N ALA A 318 0.69 4.75 24.42
CA ALA A 318 0.98 3.99 25.64
C ALA A 318 1.84 2.75 25.36
N PHE A 319 1.58 2.05 24.26
CA PHE A 319 2.35 0.88 23.86
C PHE A 319 3.78 1.23 23.44
N LEU A 320 3.94 2.26 22.61
CA LEU A 320 5.26 2.77 22.23
C LEU A 320 6.08 3.15 23.47
N LYS A 321 5.46 3.92 24.39
CA LYS A 321 6.11 4.30 25.64
C LYS A 321 6.49 3.10 26.51
N LYS A 322 5.63 2.07 26.60
CA LYS A 322 5.94 0.82 27.33
C LYS A 322 7.22 0.18 26.80
N HIS A 323 7.41 0.21 25.50
CA HIS A 323 8.59 -0.35 24.81
C HIS A 323 9.74 0.64 24.64
N LYS A 324 9.68 1.82 25.29
CA LYS A 324 10.69 2.88 25.21
C LYS A 324 10.94 3.38 23.78
N VAL A 325 9.87 3.49 23.03
CA VAL A 325 9.83 4.09 21.70
C VAL A 325 9.12 5.43 21.80
N GLU A 326 9.72 6.47 21.25
CA GLU A 326 9.15 7.82 21.19
C GLU A 326 8.42 8.01 19.87
N PRO A 327 7.14 8.41 19.87
CA PRO A 327 6.42 8.73 18.66
C PRO A 327 6.90 10.05 18.06
N VAL A 328 7.21 10.04 16.77
CA VAL A 328 7.50 11.22 15.96
C VAL A 328 6.29 11.49 15.07
N TYR A 329 5.61 12.61 15.31
CA TYR A 329 4.41 12.92 14.55
C TYR A 329 4.74 13.46 13.16
N VAL A 330 4.15 12.81 12.16
CA VAL A 330 4.23 13.21 10.75
C VAL A 330 2.81 13.44 10.22
N PRO A 331 2.44 14.67 9.88
CA PRO A 331 1.16 14.96 9.25
C PRO A 331 1.01 14.16 7.95
N TRP A 332 -0.17 13.56 7.75
CA TRP A 332 -0.53 12.88 6.53
C TRP A 332 -2.03 13.08 6.29
N ARG A 333 -2.38 14.18 5.59
CA ARG A 333 -3.76 14.70 5.49
C ARG A 333 -4.66 13.83 4.62
N HIS A 334 -4.18 13.40 3.46
CA HIS A 334 -5.01 12.73 2.44
C HIS A 334 -4.86 11.19 2.44
N ARG A 335 -4.59 10.60 3.62
CA ARG A 335 -4.45 9.14 3.76
C ARG A 335 -5.66 8.35 3.25
N TYR A 336 -6.87 8.90 3.38
CA TYR A 336 -8.09 8.26 2.90
C TYR A 336 -8.23 8.30 1.38
N PHE A 337 -7.74 9.36 0.75
CA PHE A 337 -7.73 9.45 -0.71
C PHE A 337 -6.68 8.50 -1.30
N TRP A 338 -5.50 8.49 -0.73
CA TRP A 338 -4.38 7.72 -1.25
C TRP A 338 -4.34 6.26 -0.78
N ASP A 339 -5.16 5.87 0.18
CA ASP A 339 -5.21 4.51 0.73
C ASP A 339 -3.83 3.99 1.15
N GLY A 340 -3.16 4.73 1.99
CA GLY A 340 -1.82 4.35 2.48
C GLY A 340 -1.33 5.21 3.63
N GLY A 341 -0.59 4.59 4.54
CA GLY A 341 0.04 5.24 5.69
C GLY A 341 1.51 5.56 5.47
N LEU A 342 2.19 5.94 6.55
CA LEU A 342 3.59 6.38 6.50
C LEU A 342 4.56 5.29 6.06
N HIS A 343 4.25 4.02 6.32
CA HIS A 343 5.07 2.89 5.89
C HIS A 343 4.92 2.62 4.39
N CYS A 344 3.68 2.59 3.88
CA CYS A 344 3.41 2.38 2.47
C CYS A 344 4.10 3.40 1.57
N ILE A 345 4.13 4.68 1.99
CA ILE A 345 4.74 5.76 1.20
C ILE A 345 6.27 5.81 1.31
N THR A 346 6.88 4.85 1.99
CA THR A 346 8.34 4.71 2.11
C THR A 346 8.81 3.31 1.73
N LEU A 347 10.03 3.21 1.24
CA LEU A 347 10.71 1.94 0.99
C LEU A 347 12.13 2.02 1.53
N ASP A 348 12.48 1.12 2.44
CA ASP A 348 13.84 0.99 2.93
C ASP A 348 14.72 0.33 1.86
N LEU A 349 15.71 1.05 1.36
CA LEU A 349 16.70 0.49 0.43
C LEU A 349 17.90 -0.08 1.18
N TYR A 350 18.26 0.55 2.28
CA TYR A 350 19.36 0.14 3.15
C TYR A 350 19.08 0.60 4.57
N ARG A 351 19.39 -0.26 5.55
CA ARG A 351 19.44 0.06 6.96
C ARG A 351 20.79 -0.37 7.52
N GLU A 352 21.40 0.47 8.30
CA GLU A 352 22.60 0.11 9.04
C GLU A 352 22.27 -0.89 10.15
N GLY A 353 23.20 -1.79 10.42
CA GLY A 353 23.05 -2.77 11.48
C GLY A 353 23.31 -4.20 11.03
N THR A 354 23.06 -5.14 11.93
CA THR A 354 23.21 -6.57 11.68
C THR A 354 21.86 -7.25 11.84
N GLN A 355 21.44 -7.95 10.82
CA GLN A 355 20.26 -8.81 10.91
C GLN A 355 20.51 -9.93 11.95
N LYS A 356 19.54 -10.14 12.82
CA LYS A 356 19.56 -11.17 13.86
C LYS A 356 18.32 -12.02 13.76
N ASP A 357 18.43 -13.26 14.20
CA ASP A 357 17.24 -14.06 14.49
C ASP A 357 16.64 -13.58 15.82
N TYR A 358 15.38 -13.15 15.79
CA TYR A 358 14.63 -12.70 16.96
C TYR A 358 13.64 -13.74 17.47
N PHE A 359 13.62 -14.93 16.87
CA PHE A 359 12.64 -15.97 17.14
C PHE A 359 13.22 -17.21 17.82
N GLY A 360 14.50 -17.22 18.11
CA GLY A 360 15.18 -18.26 18.88
C GLY A 360 16.31 -18.89 18.25
#